data_389fbe3d4c187fa796127ac88c60683d
#
_entry.id   389fbe3d4c187fa796127ac88c60683d
#
_cell.length_a   1.000
_cell.length_b   1.000
_cell.length_c   1.000
_cell.angle_alpha   90.00
_cell.angle_beta   90.00
_cell.angle_gamma   90.00
#
_symmetry.space_group_name_H-M   'P 1'
#
loop_
_entity.id
_entity.type
_entity.pdbx_description
1 polymer ?
#
loop_
_entity_poly.entity_id
_entity_poly.type
_entity_poly.pdbx_seq_one_letter_code
_entity_poly.pdbx_strand_id
1 'polypeptide(L)'
;MTTTQRLQRGLTMIGFLFVITVLLVVALLAFRMVPSYIEHYTIQKALEGALADSNDLSVATIRRAMDRRLDADYADAVQGKDVEVSKTGNAVTASVSWQRTLPLVSNVSILLDFTASASR
;
A
#
# COMPACT_ATOMS: atom_id res chain seq x y z
N MET A 1 10.80 49.78 -19.94
CA MET A 1 9.71 49.00 -19.30
C MET A 1 9.30 47.78 -20.09
N THR A 2 9.31 47.83 -21.39
CA THR A 2 8.94 46.69 -22.23
C THR A 2 9.87 45.49 -22.11
N THR A 3 11.18 45.73 -21.90
CA THR A 3 12.18 44.67 -21.75
C THR A 3 12.02 43.89 -20.47
N THR A 4 11.64 44.55 -19.39
CA THR A 4 11.43 43.90 -18.08
C THR A 4 10.20 43.00 -18.12
N GLN A 5 9.14 43.43 -18.81
CA GLN A 5 7.93 42.62 -18.94
C GLN A 5 8.16 41.35 -19.76
N ARG A 6 8.99 41.42 -20.79
CA ARG A 6 9.36 40.28 -21.62
C ARG A 6 10.17 39.25 -20.82
N LEU A 7 11.10 39.69 -19.99
CA LEU A 7 11.88 38.85 -19.11
C LEU A 7 10.99 38.18 -18.07
N GLN A 8 10.03 38.90 -17.50
CA GLN A 8 9.08 38.33 -16.55
C GLN A 8 8.20 37.29 -17.20
N ARG A 9 7.75 37.48 -18.43
CA ARG A 9 6.99 36.49 -19.16
C ARG A 9 7.80 35.21 -19.41
N GLY A 10 9.09 35.35 -19.79
CA GLY A 10 9.97 34.20 -19.97
C GLY A 10 10.17 33.42 -18.70
N LEU A 11 10.41 34.08 -17.57
CA LEU A 11 10.55 33.47 -16.27
C LEU A 11 9.26 32.81 -15.82
N THR A 12 8.11 33.44 -16.10
CA THR A 12 6.80 32.87 -15.76
C THR A 12 6.52 31.58 -16.56
N MET A 13 6.88 31.56 -17.85
CA MET A 13 6.74 30.37 -18.68
C MET A 13 7.61 29.22 -18.18
N ILE A 14 8.86 29.50 -17.84
CA ILE A 14 9.79 28.50 -17.29
C ILE A 14 9.26 28.01 -15.92
N GLY A 15 8.82 28.93 -15.08
CA GLY A 15 8.22 28.58 -13.79
C GLY A 15 6.96 27.74 -13.95
N PHE A 16 6.12 28.09 -14.92
CA PHE A 16 4.90 27.35 -15.22
C PHE A 16 5.21 25.92 -15.69
N LEU A 17 6.17 25.79 -16.62
CA LEU A 17 6.62 24.48 -17.09
C LEU A 17 7.20 23.64 -15.94
N PHE A 18 7.99 24.26 -15.07
CA PHE A 18 8.55 23.58 -13.90
C PHE A 18 7.45 23.07 -12.99
N VAL A 19 6.46 23.90 -12.69
CA VAL A 19 5.33 23.51 -11.83
C VAL A 19 4.56 22.35 -12.45
N ILE A 20 4.26 22.42 -13.76
CA ILE A 20 3.57 21.33 -14.46
C ILE A 20 4.39 20.04 -14.39
N THR A 21 5.69 20.12 -14.61
CA THR A 21 6.56 18.95 -14.54
C THR A 21 6.53 18.32 -13.17
N VAL A 22 6.62 19.13 -12.10
CA VAL A 22 6.55 18.64 -10.73
C VAL A 22 5.19 17.98 -10.45
N LEU A 23 4.11 18.62 -10.89
CA LEU A 23 2.77 18.07 -10.70
C LEU A 23 2.60 16.73 -11.44
N LEU A 24 3.12 16.61 -12.65
CA LEU A 24 3.09 15.37 -13.42
C LEU A 24 3.87 14.26 -12.71
N VAL A 25 5.05 14.57 -12.19
CA VAL A 25 5.87 13.60 -11.46
C VAL A 25 5.12 13.14 -10.20
N VAL A 26 4.55 14.07 -9.44
CA VAL A 26 3.79 13.74 -8.24
C VAL A 26 2.58 12.87 -8.58
N ALA A 27 1.87 13.22 -9.67
CA ALA A 27 0.71 12.45 -10.10
C ALA A 27 1.10 11.02 -10.52
N LEU A 28 2.20 10.86 -11.25
CA LEU A 28 2.69 9.53 -11.63
C LEU A 28 3.07 8.69 -10.41
N LEU A 29 3.75 9.29 -9.44
CA LEU A 29 4.07 8.61 -8.19
C LEU A 29 2.82 8.19 -7.45
N ALA A 30 1.84 9.09 -7.35
CA ALA A 30 0.57 8.79 -6.68
C ALA A 30 -0.15 7.62 -7.36
N PHE A 31 -0.22 7.63 -8.69
CA PHE A 31 -0.87 6.54 -9.44
C PHE A 31 -0.16 5.20 -9.26
N ARG A 32 1.15 5.20 -9.09
CA ARG A 32 1.89 3.96 -8.82
C ARG A 32 1.69 3.45 -7.40
N MET A 33 1.48 4.37 -6.45
CA MET A 33 1.28 4.01 -5.06
C MET A 33 -0.14 3.56 -4.74
N VAL A 34 -1.15 4.08 -5.46
CA VAL A 34 -2.56 3.76 -5.21
C VAL A 34 -2.84 2.26 -5.23
N PRO A 35 -2.39 1.47 -6.23
CA PRO A 35 -2.63 0.02 -6.21
C PRO A 35 -2.08 -0.66 -4.96
N SER A 36 -0.93 -0.21 -4.45
CA SER A 36 -0.32 -0.78 -3.24
C SER A 36 -1.17 -0.49 -2.01
N TYR A 37 -1.77 0.68 -1.90
CA TYR A 37 -2.66 1.03 -0.81
C TYR A 37 -3.99 0.27 -0.88
N ILE A 38 -4.52 0.08 -2.07
CA ILE A 38 -5.72 -0.74 -2.28
C ILE A 38 -5.45 -2.18 -1.85
N GLU A 39 -4.29 -2.70 -2.18
CA GLU A 39 -3.87 -4.03 -1.76
C GLU A 39 -3.77 -4.13 -0.24
N HIS A 40 -3.21 -3.11 0.41
CA HIS A 40 -3.16 -3.05 1.87
C HIS A 40 -4.56 -3.11 2.48
N TYR A 41 -5.49 -2.35 1.93
CA TYR A 41 -6.88 -2.36 2.38
C TYR A 41 -7.52 -3.74 2.20
N THR A 42 -7.28 -4.38 1.06
CA THR A 42 -7.79 -5.73 0.77
C THR A 42 -7.24 -6.74 1.75
N ILE A 43 -5.95 -6.69 2.04
CA ILE A 43 -5.29 -7.59 2.99
C ILE A 43 -5.82 -7.34 4.40
N GLN A 44 -5.98 -6.07 4.80
CA GLN A 44 -6.53 -5.71 6.09
C GLN A 44 -7.96 -6.28 6.27
N LYS A 45 -8.79 -6.13 5.26
CA LYS A 45 -10.15 -6.66 5.26
C LYS A 45 -10.16 -8.19 5.30
N ALA A 46 -9.25 -8.83 4.55
CA ALA A 46 -9.13 -10.28 4.54
C ALA A 46 -8.74 -10.79 5.94
N LEU A 47 -7.82 -10.11 6.60
CA LEU A 47 -7.38 -10.48 7.93
C LEU A 47 -8.50 -10.34 8.96
N GLU A 48 -9.21 -9.23 8.93
CA GLU A 48 -10.37 -9.01 9.80
C GLU A 48 -11.42 -10.08 9.60
N GLY A 49 -11.74 -10.40 8.34
CA GLY A 49 -12.72 -11.42 8.02
C GLY A 49 -12.25 -12.82 8.41
N ALA A 50 -10.97 -13.11 8.24
CA ALA A 50 -10.43 -14.41 8.65
C ALA A 50 -10.57 -14.61 10.16
N LEU A 51 -10.32 -13.58 10.96
CA LEU A 51 -10.54 -13.66 12.41
C LEU A 51 -12.02 -13.80 12.75
N ALA A 52 -12.90 -13.05 12.08
CA ALA A 52 -14.33 -13.08 12.34
C ALA A 52 -14.94 -14.44 11.99
N ASP A 53 -14.46 -15.07 10.91
CA ASP A 53 -14.99 -16.33 10.41
C ASP A 53 -14.38 -17.56 11.13
N SER A 54 -13.30 -17.38 11.86
CA SER A 54 -12.63 -18.49 12.55
C SER A 54 -13.31 -18.77 13.88
N ASN A 55 -13.86 -19.96 14.02
CA ASN A 55 -14.60 -20.33 15.21
C ASN A 55 -13.67 -20.67 16.38
N ASP A 56 -12.55 -21.32 16.11
CA ASP A 56 -11.65 -21.80 17.15
C ASP A 56 -10.42 -20.92 17.37
N LEU A 57 -10.23 -19.90 16.54
CA LEU A 57 -9.10 -18.94 16.61
C LEU A 57 -7.73 -19.62 16.67
N SER A 58 -7.61 -20.86 16.14
CA SER A 58 -6.32 -21.52 16.04
C SER A 58 -5.51 -20.90 14.90
N VAL A 59 -4.19 -20.96 15.02
CA VAL A 59 -3.28 -20.41 14.00
C VAL A 59 -3.56 -21.03 12.62
N ALA A 60 -3.74 -22.36 12.60
CA ALA A 60 -4.00 -23.06 11.33
C ALA A 60 -5.32 -22.62 10.69
N THR A 61 -6.38 -22.47 11.48
CA THR A 61 -7.68 -22.06 10.97
C THR A 61 -7.65 -20.64 10.43
N ILE A 62 -7.02 -19.72 11.16
CA ILE A 62 -6.88 -18.32 10.73
C ILE A 62 -6.09 -18.24 9.43
N ARG A 63 -4.99 -18.98 9.33
CA ARG A 63 -4.16 -18.98 8.12
C ARG A 63 -4.91 -19.54 6.91
N ARG A 64 -5.69 -20.60 7.09
CA ARG A 64 -6.52 -21.16 6.00
C ARG A 64 -7.60 -20.18 5.56
N ALA A 65 -8.27 -19.54 6.50
CA ALA A 65 -9.29 -18.55 6.19
C ALA A 65 -8.68 -17.37 5.45
N MET A 66 -7.49 -16.94 5.85
CA MET A 66 -6.76 -15.87 5.17
C MET A 66 -6.41 -16.25 3.73
N ASP A 67 -5.87 -17.46 3.51
CA ASP A 67 -5.54 -17.94 2.17
C ASP A 67 -6.76 -17.95 1.26
N ARG A 68 -7.90 -18.43 1.74
CA ARG A 68 -9.13 -18.45 0.95
C ARG A 68 -9.58 -17.05 0.56
N ARG A 69 -9.48 -16.09 1.47
CA ARG A 69 -9.87 -14.70 1.19
C ARG A 69 -8.90 -14.02 0.23
N LEU A 70 -7.61 -14.25 0.41
CA LEU A 70 -6.60 -13.69 -0.49
C LEU A 70 -6.74 -14.24 -1.90
N ASP A 71 -7.03 -15.52 -2.05
CA ASP A 71 -7.28 -16.13 -3.35
C ASP A 71 -8.52 -15.54 -4.02
N ALA A 72 -9.59 -15.35 -3.25
CA ALA A 72 -10.83 -14.76 -3.78
C ALA A 72 -10.64 -13.31 -4.24
N ASP A 73 -9.79 -12.56 -3.54
CA ASP A 73 -9.53 -11.15 -3.85
C ASP A 73 -8.33 -10.94 -4.77
N TYR A 74 -7.71 -12.03 -5.24
CA TYR A 74 -6.52 -11.99 -6.10
C TYR A 74 -5.35 -11.23 -5.47
N ALA A 75 -5.26 -11.22 -4.15
CA ALA A 75 -4.16 -10.58 -3.42
C ALA A 75 -3.04 -11.61 -3.21
N ASP A 76 -1.92 -11.41 -3.87
CA ASP A 76 -0.81 -12.36 -3.87
C ASP A 76 0.45 -11.85 -3.18
N ALA A 77 0.42 -10.64 -2.62
CA ALA A 77 1.58 -10.07 -1.94
C ALA A 77 1.95 -10.83 -0.66
N VAL A 78 0.96 -11.45 -0.02
CA VAL A 78 1.15 -12.23 1.20
C VAL A 78 0.38 -13.53 1.08
N GLN A 79 0.73 -14.48 1.94
CA GLN A 79 0.05 -15.77 2.04
C GLN A 79 -0.39 -15.98 3.50
N GLY A 80 -1.31 -16.92 3.70
CA GLY A 80 -1.77 -17.22 5.04
C GLY A 80 -0.63 -17.63 5.98
N LYS A 81 0.39 -18.30 5.47
CA LYS A 81 1.58 -18.70 6.24
C LYS A 81 2.38 -17.52 6.78
N ASP A 82 2.23 -16.33 6.18
CA ASP A 82 2.94 -15.13 6.61
C ASP A 82 2.24 -14.43 7.77
N VAL A 83 1.04 -14.86 8.13
CA VAL A 83 0.27 -14.26 9.22
C VAL A 83 0.84 -14.72 10.55
N GLU A 84 1.17 -13.76 11.40
CA GLU A 84 1.59 -14.00 12.77
C GLU A 84 0.39 -13.83 13.69
N VAL A 85 0.16 -14.82 14.53
CA VAL A 85 -0.96 -14.81 15.46
C VAL A 85 -0.39 -14.82 16.88
N SER A 86 -0.81 -13.84 17.67
CA SER A 86 -0.45 -13.80 19.09
C SER A 86 -1.71 -13.75 19.95
N LYS A 87 -1.64 -14.43 21.07
CA LYS A 87 -2.74 -14.49 22.04
C LYS A 87 -2.30 -13.82 23.32
N THR A 88 -3.07 -12.83 23.76
CA THR A 88 -2.80 -12.12 25.00
C THR A 88 -4.10 -12.12 25.82
N GLY A 89 -4.12 -12.92 26.90
CA GLY A 89 -5.34 -13.08 27.69
C GLY A 89 -6.46 -13.68 26.84
N ASN A 90 -7.59 -12.98 26.75
CA ASN A 90 -8.73 -13.39 25.93
C ASN A 90 -8.69 -12.79 24.52
N ALA A 91 -7.68 -11.99 24.21
CA ALA A 91 -7.59 -11.33 22.92
C ALA A 91 -6.64 -12.09 21.99
N VAL A 92 -7.05 -12.20 20.73
CA VAL A 92 -6.24 -12.79 19.66
C VAL A 92 -5.93 -11.70 18.65
N THR A 93 -4.66 -11.50 18.38
CA THR A 93 -4.20 -10.51 17.41
C THR A 93 -3.47 -11.23 16.28
N ALA A 94 -3.89 -10.96 15.05
CA ALA A 94 -3.22 -11.46 13.87
C ALA A 94 -2.62 -10.28 13.12
N SER A 95 -1.40 -10.45 12.63
CA SER A 95 -0.71 -9.39 11.88
C SER A 95 0.07 -10.01 10.73
N VAL A 96 0.27 -9.22 9.69
CA VAL A 96 1.06 -9.60 8.54
C VAL A 96 1.80 -8.36 8.03
N SER A 97 3.07 -8.53 7.71
CA SER A 97 3.90 -7.46 7.16
C SER A 97 4.46 -7.88 5.81
N TRP A 98 4.52 -6.94 4.88
CA TRP A 98 5.11 -7.20 3.58
C TRP A 98 5.74 -5.93 3.03
N GLN A 99 6.61 -6.11 2.05
CA GLN A 99 7.29 -5.02 1.38
C GLN A 99 6.94 -5.02 -0.10
N ARG A 100 6.82 -3.84 -0.65
CA ARG A 100 6.53 -3.62 -2.06
C ARG A 100 7.60 -2.70 -2.64
N THR A 101 8.26 -3.12 -3.70
CA THR A 101 9.24 -2.29 -4.39
C THR A 101 8.63 -1.80 -5.69
N LEU A 102 8.56 -0.49 -5.86
CA LEU A 102 8.03 0.14 -7.07
C LEU A 102 9.19 0.73 -7.87
N PRO A 103 9.53 0.17 -9.02
CA PRO A 103 10.58 0.73 -9.86
C PRO A 103 10.12 2.05 -10.49
N LEU A 104 10.93 3.09 -10.35
CA LEU A 104 10.66 4.40 -10.95
C LEU A 104 11.50 4.62 -12.19
N VAL A 105 12.82 4.48 -12.05
CA VAL A 105 13.79 4.62 -13.11
C VAL A 105 14.77 3.48 -12.96
N SER A 106 15.55 3.20 -13.99
CA SER A 106 16.46 2.08 -14.13
C SER A 106 17.06 1.54 -12.81
N ASN A 107 17.64 2.43 -11.96
CA ASN A 107 18.27 2.03 -10.69
C ASN A 107 17.68 2.73 -9.47
N VAL A 108 16.54 3.41 -9.64
CA VAL A 108 15.84 4.09 -8.54
C VAL A 108 14.47 3.44 -8.36
N SER A 109 14.17 3.02 -7.14
CA SER A 109 12.89 2.43 -6.82
C SER A 109 12.43 2.91 -5.45
N ILE A 110 11.11 2.84 -5.21
CA ILE A 110 10.52 3.16 -3.92
C ILE A 110 10.23 1.85 -3.21
N LEU A 111 10.69 1.73 -1.96
CA LEU A 111 10.37 0.61 -1.10
C LEU A 111 9.26 1.03 -0.16
N LEU A 112 8.15 0.29 -0.19
CA LEU A 112 7.01 0.52 0.68
C LEU A 112 6.89 -0.64 1.66
N ASP A 113 6.86 -0.32 2.94
CA ASP A 113 6.60 -1.27 4.01
C ASP A 113 5.15 -1.15 4.45
N PHE A 114 4.45 -2.27 4.47
CA PHE A 114 3.06 -2.33 4.91
C PHE A 114 2.91 -3.32 6.05
N THR A 115 2.03 -2.98 6.97
CA THR A 115 1.64 -3.89 8.05
C THR A 115 0.13 -3.82 8.19
N ALA A 116 -0.51 -4.98 8.20
CA ALA A 116 -1.93 -5.10 8.49
C ALA A 116 -2.08 -5.88 9.79
N SER A 117 -3.01 -5.46 10.64
CA SER A 117 -3.28 -6.15 11.90
C SER A 117 -4.76 -6.08 12.22
N ALA A 118 -5.24 -7.14 12.86
CA ALA A 118 -6.62 -7.25 13.33
C ALA A 118 -6.62 -8.01 14.64
N SER A 119 -7.59 -7.72 15.50
CA SER A 119 -7.73 -8.38 16.78
C SER A 119 -9.18 -8.77 17.06
N ARG A 120 -9.34 -9.77 17.89
CA ARG A 120 -10.68 -10.27 18.26
C ARG A 120 -10.74 -10.67 19.74
#